data_212eb3eb31e2a31af1bcb0f1560d66fc
#
_entry.id   212eb3eb31e2a31af1bcb0f1560d66fc
#
_cell.length_a   1.000
_cell.length_b   1.000
_cell.length_c   1.000
_cell.angle_alpha   90.00
_cell.angle_beta   90.00
_cell.angle_gamma   90.00
#
_symmetry.space_group_name_H-M   'P 1'
#
loop_
_entity.id
_entity.type
_entity.pdbx_description
1 polymer ?
#
loop_
_entity_poly.entity_id
_entity_poly.type
_entity_poly.pdbx_seq_one_letter_code
_entity_poly.pdbx_strand_id
1 'polypeptide(L)'
;VRCMTTGEIVEQSKEYIKKNIERSLTVAEIAGAVGYSEYYFSRLFKNETRTSVMEYVKREKLQRASVEIRSGKKIMDAALKYGWESHNGFTKAFKKEFGYCPALLRAMVISMQRLGGKSMGRTVNGRVDEHATKEQLFEILKKKVIQMYPSVDEKEIQYIYEYACEIYHGMERYSGDEYITHPLHTAILLADMETEYHTICAGLFCDVMQKRLVDRKELKKHLAEEVVELVVGAGKEDLETREERKEQIVLIRLATRLHNMRTIDYMDGQQRKRRAEETCEIFVPLAEKTGNYEIAKELRELSMRV
;
A
#
# COMPACT_ATOMS: atom_id res chain seq x y z
N VAL A 1 -52.55 12.21 -4.62
CA VAL A 1 -51.07 12.10 -4.75
C VAL A 1 -50.51 12.26 -3.37
N ARG A 2 -49.93 11.20 -2.76
CA ARG A 2 -49.34 11.23 -1.45
C ARG A 2 -48.09 12.09 -1.50
N CYS A 3 -48.06 13.20 -0.78
CA CYS A 3 -46.87 14.06 -0.69
C CYS A 3 -45.76 13.27 0.06
N MET A 4 -44.64 13.04 -0.58
CA MET A 4 -43.48 12.37 0.05
C MET A 4 -42.91 13.25 1.17
N THR A 5 -42.57 12.63 2.27
CA THR A 5 -41.84 13.31 3.35
C THR A 5 -40.38 13.57 2.94
N THR A 6 -39.73 14.52 3.61
CA THR A 6 -38.31 14.84 3.38
C THR A 6 -37.41 13.60 3.51
N GLY A 7 -37.69 12.75 4.53
CA GLY A 7 -36.97 11.50 4.73
C GLY A 7 -37.14 10.50 3.60
N GLU A 8 -38.36 10.35 3.07
CA GLU A 8 -38.65 9.45 1.93
C GLU A 8 -37.91 9.91 0.67
N ILE A 9 -37.84 11.22 0.41
CA ILE A 9 -37.10 11.80 -0.72
C ILE A 9 -35.61 11.47 -0.61
N VAL A 10 -35.02 11.65 0.58
CA VAL A 10 -33.60 11.37 0.82
C VAL A 10 -33.31 9.87 0.68
N GLU A 11 -34.13 8.99 1.23
CA GLU A 11 -33.93 7.54 1.08
C GLU A 11 -34.07 7.08 -0.38
N GLN A 12 -35.04 7.60 -1.11
CA GLN A 12 -35.18 7.30 -2.54
C GLN A 12 -33.96 7.77 -3.34
N SER A 13 -33.41 8.96 -3.01
CA SER A 13 -32.18 9.47 -3.64
C SER A 13 -30.95 8.62 -3.31
N LYS A 14 -30.83 8.13 -2.08
CA LYS A 14 -29.76 7.19 -1.67
C LYS A 14 -29.87 5.86 -2.41
N GLU A 15 -31.08 5.33 -2.61
CA GLU A 15 -31.28 4.13 -3.41
C GLU A 15 -30.87 4.34 -4.87
N TYR A 16 -31.24 5.49 -5.45
CA TYR A 16 -30.82 5.85 -6.81
C TYR A 16 -29.30 5.92 -6.92
N ILE A 17 -28.63 6.60 -5.98
CA ILE A 17 -27.16 6.68 -5.90
C ILE A 17 -26.55 5.28 -5.84
N LYS A 18 -27.03 4.41 -4.93
CA LYS A 18 -26.51 3.05 -4.76
C LYS A 18 -26.64 2.18 -6.01
N LYS A 19 -27.75 2.32 -6.75
CA LYS A 19 -27.98 1.58 -8.01
C LYS A 19 -27.07 2.05 -9.15
N ASN A 20 -26.63 3.31 -9.12
CA ASN A 20 -25.87 3.93 -10.21
C ASN A 20 -24.43 4.30 -9.80
N ILE A 21 -23.91 3.74 -8.71
CA ILE A 21 -22.68 4.19 -8.05
C ILE A 21 -21.41 4.02 -8.89
N GLU A 22 -21.41 3.11 -9.87
CA GLU A 22 -20.24 2.82 -10.72
C GLU A 22 -20.02 3.88 -11.80
N ARG A 23 -21.04 4.66 -12.11
CA ARG A 23 -20.93 5.73 -13.11
C ARG A 23 -20.70 7.11 -12.50
N SER A 24 -20.37 8.07 -13.35
CA SER A 24 -20.29 9.48 -12.93
C SER A 24 -21.72 9.99 -12.68
N LEU A 25 -22.00 10.40 -11.45
CA LEU A 25 -23.27 10.98 -11.03
C LEU A 25 -23.12 12.47 -10.81
N THR A 26 -24.13 13.27 -11.23
CA THR A 26 -24.24 14.69 -10.94
C THR A 26 -25.39 14.96 -9.98
N VAL A 27 -25.32 16.11 -9.28
CA VAL A 27 -26.41 16.52 -8.38
C VAL A 27 -27.70 16.73 -9.13
N ALA A 28 -27.65 17.33 -10.32
CA ALA A 28 -28.80 17.56 -11.18
C ALA A 28 -29.51 16.24 -11.55
N GLU A 29 -28.73 15.21 -11.92
CA GLU A 29 -29.25 13.90 -12.26
C GLU A 29 -29.94 13.22 -11.07
N ILE A 30 -29.33 13.26 -9.89
CA ILE A 30 -29.91 12.67 -8.67
C ILE A 30 -31.19 13.42 -8.27
N ALA A 31 -31.18 14.75 -8.30
CA ALA A 31 -32.32 15.58 -8.02
C ALA A 31 -33.49 15.32 -9.00
N GLY A 32 -33.18 15.20 -10.31
CA GLY A 32 -34.17 14.87 -11.34
C GLY A 32 -34.81 13.50 -11.14
N ALA A 33 -34.04 12.50 -10.67
CA ALA A 33 -34.53 11.16 -10.39
C ALA A 33 -35.57 11.12 -9.26
N VAL A 34 -35.55 12.09 -8.33
CA VAL A 34 -36.54 12.22 -7.24
C VAL A 34 -37.56 13.34 -7.47
N GLY A 35 -37.52 13.99 -8.69
CA GLY A 35 -38.53 14.97 -9.10
C GLY A 35 -38.35 16.39 -8.54
N TYR A 36 -37.13 16.77 -8.15
CA TYR A 36 -36.83 18.08 -7.58
C TYR A 36 -35.77 18.84 -8.36
N SER A 37 -35.74 20.17 -8.18
CA SER A 37 -34.64 21.00 -8.70
C SER A 37 -33.36 20.76 -7.91
N GLU A 38 -32.21 20.89 -8.57
CA GLU A 38 -30.89 20.71 -7.97
C GLU A 38 -30.69 21.53 -6.69
N TYR A 39 -31.10 22.82 -6.77
CA TYR A 39 -30.94 23.75 -5.63
C TYR A 39 -31.79 23.31 -4.41
N TYR A 40 -33.04 22.99 -4.61
CA TYR A 40 -33.93 22.56 -3.54
C TYR A 40 -33.47 21.25 -2.94
N PHE A 41 -33.18 20.26 -3.80
CA PHE A 41 -32.71 18.94 -3.38
C PHE A 41 -31.39 19.01 -2.57
N SER A 42 -30.41 19.82 -3.04
CA SER A 42 -29.13 19.95 -2.34
C SER A 42 -29.30 20.47 -0.92
N ARG A 43 -30.15 21.46 -0.72
CA ARG A 43 -30.46 22.01 0.62
C ARG A 43 -31.18 20.98 1.49
N LEU A 44 -32.19 20.33 0.94
CA LEU A 44 -32.96 19.31 1.63
C LEU A 44 -32.06 18.15 2.07
N PHE A 45 -31.27 17.61 1.16
CA PHE A 45 -30.35 16.50 1.42
C PHE A 45 -29.32 16.86 2.50
N LYS A 46 -28.69 18.06 2.40
CA LYS A 46 -27.72 18.54 3.39
C LYS A 46 -28.33 18.76 4.77
N ASN A 47 -29.56 19.28 4.84
CA ASN A 47 -30.24 19.48 6.12
C ASN A 47 -30.55 18.15 6.80
N GLU A 48 -30.98 17.15 6.05
CA GLU A 48 -31.35 15.82 6.57
C GLU A 48 -30.14 14.97 6.92
N THR A 49 -29.11 14.94 6.04
CA THR A 49 -27.94 14.04 6.20
C THR A 49 -26.71 14.69 6.83
N ARG A 50 -26.71 16.02 6.99
CA ARG A 50 -25.56 16.84 7.43
C ARG A 50 -24.34 16.80 6.49
N THR A 51 -24.46 16.17 5.31
CA THR A 51 -23.42 16.08 4.30
C THR A 51 -23.93 16.55 2.94
N SER A 52 -23.04 17.01 2.07
CA SER A 52 -23.44 17.31 0.68
C SER A 52 -23.72 16.03 -0.12
N VAL A 53 -24.54 16.16 -1.17
CA VAL A 53 -24.86 15.03 -2.06
C VAL A 53 -23.61 14.37 -2.62
N MET A 54 -22.65 15.17 -3.11
CA MET A 54 -21.42 14.64 -3.72
C MET A 54 -20.42 14.06 -2.70
N GLU A 55 -20.40 14.57 -1.47
CA GLU A 55 -19.66 13.92 -0.39
C GLU A 55 -20.26 12.56 -0.04
N TYR A 56 -21.58 12.44 0.00
CA TYR A 56 -22.26 11.17 0.19
C TYR A 56 -21.94 10.20 -0.95
N VAL A 57 -22.05 10.63 -2.22
CA VAL A 57 -21.67 9.81 -3.39
C VAL A 57 -20.22 9.32 -3.29
N LYS A 58 -19.29 10.23 -2.96
CA LYS A 58 -17.88 9.89 -2.79
C LYS A 58 -17.65 8.85 -1.70
N ARG A 59 -18.32 8.99 -0.58
CA ARG A 59 -18.26 8.05 0.55
C ARG A 59 -18.79 6.67 0.17
N GLU A 60 -19.95 6.60 -0.49
CA GLU A 60 -20.53 5.34 -0.99
C GLU A 60 -19.59 4.64 -1.98
N LYS A 61 -18.94 5.40 -2.89
CA LYS A 61 -17.95 4.87 -3.82
C LYS A 61 -16.75 4.27 -3.09
N LEU A 62 -16.21 4.96 -2.07
CA LEU A 62 -15.10 4.47 -1.24
C LEU A 62 -15.50 3.22 -0.46
N GLN A 63 -16.71 3.17 0.09
CA GLN A 63 -17.22 1.98 0.79
C GLN A 63 -17.32 0.78 -0.14
N ARG A 64 -17.86 0.96 -1.36
CA ARG A 64 -17.92 -0.11 -2.36
C ARG A 64 -16.55 -0.58 -2.79
N ALA A 65 -15.62 0.35 -3.06
CA ALA A 65 -14.23 0.03 -3.38
C ALA A 65 -13.57 -0.76 -2.24
N SER A 66 -13.81 -0.40 -0.97
CA SER A 66 -13.28 -1.13 0.18
C SER A 66 -13.78 -2.58 0.24
N VAL A 67 -15.05 -2.82 -0.07
CA VAL A 67 -15.62 -4.18 -0.14
C VAL A 67 -14.97 -5.00 -1.25
N GLU A 68 -14.72 -4.40 -2.42
CA GLU A 68 -14.06 -5.09 -3.53
C GLU A 68 -12.59 -5.40 -3.25
N ILE A 69 -11.86 -4.47 -2.60
CA ILE A 69 -10.49 -4.72 -2.12
C ILE A 69 -10.49 -5.87 -1.10
N ARG A 70 -11.45 -5.88 -0.18
CA ARG A 70 -11.65 -6.97 0.78
C ARG A 70 -11.98 -8.31 0.13
N SER A 71 -12.66 -8.33 -1.01
CA SER A 71 -12.93 -9.55 -1.78
C SER A 71 -11.76 -10.02 -2.65
N GLY A 72 -10.60 -9.34 -2.59
CA GLY A 72 -9.37 -9.73 -3.27
C GLY A 72 -9.11 -9.01 -4.60
N LYS A 73 -9.93 -8.04 -5.00
CA LYS A 73 -9.62 -7.23 -6.19
C LYS A 73 -8.40 -6.36 -5.98
N LYS A 74 -7.66 -6.08 -7.04
CA LYS A 74 -6.54 -5.14 -7.01
C LYS A 74 -7.04 -3.73 -6.65
N ILE A 75 -6.25 -3.01 -5.87
CA ILE A 75 -6.59 -1.65 -5.40
C ILE A 75 -6.88 -0.73 -6.59
N MET A 76 -6.06 -0.78 -7.64
CA MET A 76 -6.23 0.09 -8.79
C MET A 76 -7.49 -0.27 -9.60
N ASP A 77 -7.82 -1.56 -9.75
CA ASP A 77 -9.04 -2.00 -10.44
C ASP A 77 -10.30 -1.53 -9.70
N ALA A 78 -10.29 -1.60 -8.36
CA ALA A 78 -11.37 -1.06 -7.54
C ALA A 78 -11.45 0.47 -7.65
N ALA A 79 -10.31 1.17 -7.65
CA ALA A 79 -10.27 2.63 -7.80
C ALA A 79 -10.85 3.07 -9.16
N LEU A 80 -10.38 2.48 -10.25
CA LEU A 80 -10.85 2.79 -11.62
C LEU A 80 -12.35 2.54 -11.79
N LYS A 81 -12.85 1.43 -11.26
CA LYS A 81 -14.27 1.06 -11.32
C LYS A 81 -15.18 2.14 -10.74
N TYR A 82 -14.75 2.82 -9.69
CA TYR A 82 -15.52 3.87 -9.02
C TYR A 82 -15.11 5.30 -9.43
N GLY A 83 -14.29 5.45 -10.48
CA GLY A 83 -14.01 6.73 -11.15
C GLY A 83 -12.82 7.50 -10.58
N TRP A 84 -11.86 6.82 -9.93
CA TRP A 84 -10.56 7.41 -9.63
C TRP A 84 -9.56 7.09 -10.74
N GLU A 85 -8.99 8.11 -11.34
CA GLU A 85 -8.04 7.97 -12.46
C GLU A 85 -6.60 7.72 -12.00
N SER A 86 -6.30 7.95 -10.71
CA SER A 86 -4.96 7.77 -10.16
C SER A 86 -4.96 7.07 -8.82
N HIS A 87 -3.93 6.23 -8.61
CA HIS A 87 -3.68 5.54 -7.35
C HIS A 87 -3.54 6.52 -6.18
N ASN A 88 -2.79 7.61 -6.37
CA ASN A 88 -2.55 8.62 -5.33
C ASN A 88 -3.85 9.36 -4.94
N GLY A 89 -4.68 9.72 -5.93
CA GLY A 89 -5.97 10.36 -5.69
C GLY A 89 -6.91 9.47 -4.89
N PHE A 90 -6.97 8.17 -5.26
CA PHE A 90 -7.74 7.17 -4.53
C PHE A 90 -7.22 6.97 -3.11
N THR A 91 -5.91 6.75 -2.95
CA THR A 91 -5.28 6.51 -1.64
C THR A 91 -5.51 7.67 -0.67
N LYS A 92 -5.36 8.93 -1.13
CA LYS A 92 -5.66 10.11 -0.32
C LYS A 92 -7.13 10.18 0.10
N ALA A 93 -8.05 9.93 -0.83
CA ALA A 93 -9.49 9.93 -0.54
C ALA A 93 -9.87 8.81 0.43
N PHE A 94 -9.33 7.61 0.22
CA PHE A 94 -9.56 6.44 1.05
C PHE A 94 -9.02 6.63 2.47
N LYS A 95 -7.79 7.15 2.61
CA LYS A 95 -7.18 7.43 3.92
C LYS A 95 -7.95 8.51 4.68
N LYS A 96 -8.43 9.55 3.97
CA LYS A 96 -9.28 10.59 4.60
C LYS A 96 -10.58 10.03 5.15
N GLU A 97 -11.20 9.07 4.46
CA GLU A 97 -12.49 8.46 4.86
C GLU A 97 -12.32 7.42 5.96
N PHE A 98 -11.34 6.52 5.85
CA PHE A 98 -11.20 5.35 6.72
C PHE A 98 -10.09 5.46 7.76
N GLY A 99 -9.22 6.47 7.68
CA GLY A 99 -8.09 6.65 8.59
C GLY A 99 -6.85 5.79 8.27
N TYR A 100 -6.92 4.90 7.28
CA TYR A 100 -5.83 4.03 6.84
C TYR A 100 -5.81 3.87 5.31
N CYS A 101 -4.67 3.46 4.74
CA CYS A 101 -4.53 3.31 3.29
C CYS A 101 -5.16 1.99 2.76
N PRO A 102 -5.51 1.94 1.45
CA PRO A 102 -6.05 0.72 0.82
C PRO A 102 -5.11 -0.49 0.92
N ALA A 103 -3.79 -0.26 0.87
CA ALA A 103 -2.78 -1.32 1.00
C ALA A 103 -2.87 -2.02 2.36
N LEU A 104 -3.09 -1.25 3.44
CA LEU A 104 -3.29 -1.80 4.78
C LEU A 104 -4.56 -2.66 4.85
N LEU A 105 -5.67 -2.18 4.28
CA LEU A 105 -6.90 -2.96 4.18
C LEU A 105 -6.66 -4.30 3.47
N ARG A 106 -5.92 -4.29 2.35
CA ARG A 106 -5.62 -5.50 1.58
C ARG A 106 -4.75 -6.47 2.37
N ALA A 107 -3.73 -5.98 3.06
CA ALA A 107 -2.89 -6.80 3.95
C ALA A 107 -3.74 -7.48 5.04
N MET A 108 -4.70 -6.76 5.65
CA MET A 108 -5.64 -7.33 6.63
C MET A 108 -6.52 -8.44 6.05
N VAL A 109 -6.93 -8.31 4.79
CA VAL A 109 -7.83 -9.29 4.15
C VAL A 109 -7.11 -10.55 3.73
N ILE A 110 -5.92 -10.44 3.17
CA ILE A 110 -5.05 -11.59 2.89
C ILE A 110 -4.84 -12.39 4.18
N SER A 111 -4.75 -11.70 5.31
CA SER A 111 -4.71 -12.24 6.66
C SER A 111 -5.93 -13.10 7.03
N MET A 112 -7.12 -12.55 6.85
CA MET A 112 -8.36 -13.20 7.26
C MET A 112 -8.74 -14.41 6.36
N GLN A 113 -8.41 -14.37 5.07
CA GLN A 113 -8.72 -15.45 4.13
C GLN A 113 -7.90 -16.72 4.37
N ARG A 114 -6.73 -16.61 5.00
CA ARG A 114 -5.89 -17.77 5.37
C ARG A 114 -6.27 -18.42 6.69
N LEU A 115 -7.02 -17.73 7.55
CA LEU A 115 -7.53 -18.27 8.82
C LEU A 115 -8.82 -19.09 8.69
N GLY A 116 -9.53 -19.02 7.56
CA GLY A 116 -10.81 -19.70 7.34
C GLY A 116 -10.90 -20.45 6.01
N GLY A 117 -10.39 -21.67 5.93
CA GLY A 117 -10.83 -22.67 4.97
C GLY A 117 -10.11 -22.69 3.62
N LYS A 118 -9.91 -23.89 3.14
CA LYS A 118 -9.28 -24.34 1.89
C LYS A 118 -9.44 -23.34 0.73
N SER A 119 -8.32 -22.73 0.37
CA SER A 119 -8.09 -21.81 -0.71
C SER A 119 -8.24 -22.47 -2.06
N MET A 120 -9.02 -21.85 -2.96
CA MET A 120 -8.71 -21.95 -4.38
C MET A 120 -7.77 -20.81 -4.74
N GLY A 121 -6.55 -21.18 -5.13
CA GLY A 121 -5.36 -20.40 -5.27
C GLY A 121 -5.44 -19.12 -6.09
N ARG A 122 -4.96 -18.06 -5.51
CA ARG A 122 -3.99 -17.14 -6.13
C ARG A 122 -3.04 -16.71 -5.03
N THR A 123 -1.97 -17.39 -5.01
CA THR A 123 -0.82 -17.30 -4.14
C THR A 123 -0.17 -15.92 -4.23
N VAL A 124 0.05 -15.26 -3.07
CA VAL A 124 1.32 -14.61 -2.80
C VAL A 124 2.40 -15.71 -2.73
N ASN A 125 2.36 -16.64 -3.64
CA ASN A 125 3.25 -17.75 -3.88
C ASN A 125 4.03 -17.53 -5.16
N GLY A 126 4.40 -16.31 -5.44
CA GLY A 126 5.65 -16.10 -6.08
C GLY A 126 6.64 -15.67 -5.02
N ARG A 127 7.06 -16.56 -4.12
CA ARG A 127 8.38 -16.37 -3.55
C ARG A 127 9.29 -16.28 -4.76
N VAL A 128 9.71 -15.05 -5.05
CA VAL A 128 10.77 -14.85 -6.02
C VAL A 128 11.95 -15.64 -5.50
N ASP A 129 12.61 -16.36 -6.38
CA ASP A 129 13.78 -17.17 -6.03
C ASP A 129 14.76 -16.29 -5.25
N GLU A 130 15.13 -16.69 -4.05
CA GLU A 130 16.05 -15.96 -3.17
C GLU A 130 17.45 -15.79 -3.83
N HIS A 131 17.79 -16.64 -4.80
CA HIS A 131 19.03 -16.60 -5.58
C HIS A 131 18.87 -16.00 -6.98
N ALA A 132 17.73 -15.37 -7.28
CA ALA A 132 17.53 -14.66 -8.54
C ALA A 132 18.55 -13.52 -8.69
N THR A 133 19.07 -13.36 -9.90
CA THR A 133 20.03 -12.28 -10.18
C THR A 133 19.36 -10.91 -10.09
N LYS A 134 20.15 -9.86 -9.90
CA LYS A 134 19.63 -8.48 -9.84
C LYS A 134 18.84 -8.11 -11.10
N GLU A 135 19.25 -8.58 -12.27
CA GLU A 135 18.56 -8.33 -13.53
C GLU A 135 17.18 -9.01 -13.55
N GLN A 136 17.10 -10.27 -13.12
CA GLN A 136 15.82 -11.01 -13.01
C GLN A 136 14.87 -10.34 -12.03
N LEU A 137 15.38 -9.95 -10.87
CA LEU A 137 14.59 -9.24 -9.85
C LEU A 137 14.11 -7.89 -10.36
N PHE A 138 14.98 -7.15 -11.05
CA PHE A 138 14.60 -5.85 -11.60
C PHE A 138 13.52 -5.97 -12.68
N GLU A 139 13.60 -6.95 -13.58
CA GLU A 139 12.55 -7.19 -14.57
C GLU A 139 11.20 -7.53 -13.91
N ILE A 140 11.21 -8.31 -12.83
CA ILE A 140 10.00 -8.60 -12.05
C ILE A 140 9.43 -7.30 -11.44
N LEU A 141 10.28 -6.49 -10.80
CA LEU A 141 9.90 -5.22 -10.19
C LEU A 141 9.34 -4.25 -11.24
N LYS A 142 10.06 -4.05 -12.34
CA LYS A 142 9.68 -3.16 -13.44
C LYS A 142 8.31 -3.53 -13.99
N LYS A 143 8.10 -4.83 -14.30
CA LYS A 143 6.81 -5.32 -14.79
C LYS A 143 5.66 -5.05 -13.82
N LYS A 144 5.86 -5.25 -12.51
CA LYS A 144 4.87 -4.96 -11.48
C LYS A 144 4.56 -3.46 -11.39
N VAL A 145 5.60 -2.62 -11.39
CA VAL A 145 5.44 -1.15 -11.31
C VAL A 145 4.68 -0.61 -12.52
N ILE A 146 5.06 -1.00 -13.73
CA ILE A 146 4.37 -0.54 -14.95
C ILE A 146 2.91 -0.99 -14.98
N GLN A 147 2.63 -2.20 -14.52
CA GLN A 147 1.26 -2.70 -14.42
C GLN A 147 0.42 -1.91 -13.41
N MET A 148 1.01 -1.48 -12.29
CA MET A 148 0.33 -0.71 -11.24
C MET A 148 0.25 0.78 -11.58
N TYR A 149 1.24 1.31 -12.26
CA TYR A 149 1.44 2.73 -12.57
C TYR A 149 1.77 2.93 -14.06
N PRO A 150 0.78 2.80 -14.96
CA PRO A 150 1.02 2.89 -16.40
C PRO A 150 1.56 4.25 -16.88
N SER A 151 1.46 5.29 -16.04
CA SER A 151 1.97 6.63 -16.34
C SER A 151 3.43 6.85 -15.95
N VAL A 152 4.06 5.87 -15.28
CA VAL A 152 5.48 5.96 -14.90
C VAL A 152 6.34 5.72 -16.14
N ASP A 153 7.33 6.59 -16.36
CA ASP A 153 8.32 6.39 -17.43
C ASP A 153 9.25 5.23 -17.03
N GLU A 154 9.38 4.25 -17.94
CA GLU A 154 10.30 3.13 -17.74
C GLU A 154 11.75 3.59 -17.53
N LYS A 155 12.13 4.72 -18.13
CA LYS A 155 13.47 5.30 -17.96
C LYS A 155 13.69 5.81 -16.53
N GLU A 156 12.64 6.31 -15.89
CA GLU A 156 12.71 6.78 -14.49
C GLU A 156 13.01 5.61 -13.54
N ILE A 157 12.27 4.50 -13.65
CA ILE A 157 12.52 3.35 -12.78
C ILE A 157 13.85 2.67 -13.10
N GLN A 158 14.27 2.67 -14.36
CA GLN A 158 15.58 2.18 -14.78
C GLN A 158 16.69 3.02 -14.11
N TYR A 159 16.59 4.34 -14.16
CA TYR A 159 17.54 5.26 -13.53
C TYR A 159 17.64 5.06 -12.02
N ILE A 160 16.48 4.94 -11.33
CA ILE A 160 16.44 4.70 -9.89
C ILE A 160 17.12 3.37 -9.53
N TYR A 161 16.89 2.33 -10.31
CA TYR A 161 17.55 1.03 -10.12
C TYR A 161 19.06 1.10 -10.35
N GLU A 162 19.51 1.75 -11.43
CA GLU A 162 20.94 1.93 -11.72
C GLU A 162 21.64 2.68 -10.60
N TYR A 163 21.04 3.75 -10.11
CA TYR A 163 21.56 4.50 -8.95
C TYR A 163 21.62 3.63 -7.69
N ALA A 164 20.63 2.80 -7.41
CA ALA A 164 20.71 1.84 -6.31
C ALA A 164 21.85 0.83 -6.51
N CYS A 165 22.07 0.32 -7.73
CA CYS A 165 23.20 -0.55 -8.04
C CYS A 165 24.55 0.10 -7.80
N GLU A 166 24.70 1.40 -8.12
CA GLU A 166 25.92 2.16 -7.84
C GLU A 166 26.19 2.26 -6.34
N ILE A 167 25.17 2.58 -5.54
CA ILE A 167 25.32 2.70 -4.08
C ILE A 167 25.75 1.38 -3.43
N TYR A 168 25.21 0.25 -3.86
CA TYR A 168 25.49 -1.06 -3.28
C TYR A 168 26.64 -1.81 -4.01
N HIS A 169 27.33 -1.15 -4.95
CA HIS A 169 28.39 -1.77 -5.73
C HIS A 169 29.48 -2.39 -4.87
N GLY A 170 29.88 -3.63 -5.19
CA GLY A 170 30.92 -4.36 -4.48
C GLY A 170 30.54 -4.89 -3.10
N MET A 171 29.29 -4.71 -2.67
CA MET A 171 28.77 -5.29 -1.42
C MET A 171 28.15 -6.66 -1.69
N GLU A 172 28.36 -7.58 -0.74
CA GLU A 172 27.78 -8.92 -0.77
C GLU A 172 26.91 -9.19 0.48
N ARG A 173 25.97 -10.09 0.33
CA ARG A 173 25.16 -10.64 1.42
C ARG A 173 25.89 -11.83 2.08
N TYR A 174 25.38 -12.28 3.22
CA TYR A 174 25.85 -13.51 3.86
C TYR A 174 25.68 -14.76 2.97
N SER A 175 24.76 -14.75 2.00
CA SER A 175 24.56 -15.81 1.02
C SER A 175 25.62 -15.81 -0.12
N GLY A 176 26.44 -14.75 -0.23
CA GLY A 176 27.36 -14.53 -1.34
C GLY A 176 26.75 -13.81 -2.56
N ASP A 177 25.44 -13.55 -2.54
CA ASP A 177 24.78 -12.80 -3.61
C ASP A 177 25.12 -11.31 -3.54
N GLU A 178 25.01 -10.58 -4.66
CA GLU A 178 25.15 -9.12 -4.69
C GLU A 178 24.17 -8.46 -3.72
N TYR A 179 24.62 -7.47 -2.95
CA TYR A 179 23.79 -6.85 -1.90
C TYR A 179 22.48 -6.24 -2.41
N ILE A 180 22.50 -5.68 -3.63
CA ILE A 180 21.33 -5.05 -4.26
C ILE A 180 20.12 -6.01 -4.39
N THR A 181 20.32 -7.32 -4.37
CA THR A 181 19.22 -8.30 -4.41
C THR A 181 18.26 -8.14 -3.23
N HIS A 182 18.77 -7.76 -2.03
CA HIS A 182 17.93 -7.50 -0.86
C HIS A 182 17.00 -6.28 -1.02
N PRO A 183 17.48 -5.08 -1.40
CA PRO A 183 16.63 -3.96 -1.75
C PRO A 183 15.61 -4.27 -2.84
N LEU A 184 16.00 -5.04 -3.88
CA LEU A 184 15.08 -5.47 -4.93
C LEU A 184 13.96 -6.35 -4.39
N HIS A 185 14.24 -7.35 -3.56
CA HIS A 185 13.22 -8.15 -2.90
C HIS A 185 12.32 -7.29 -2.00
N THR A 186 12.89 -6.33 -1.27
CA THR A 186 12.10 -5.39 -0.45
C THR A 186 11.15 -4.57 -1.30
N ALA A 187 11.61 -4.01 -2.43
CA ALA A 187 10.78 -3.26 -3.36
C ALA A 187 9.68 -4.13 -4.02
N ILE A 188 10.00 -5.39 -4.37
CA ILE A 188 9.02 -6.36 -4.88
C ILE A 188 7.95 -6.68 -3.84
N LEU A 189 8.32 -6.89 -2.58
CA LEU A 189 7.36 -7.08 -1.49
C LEU A 189 6.44 -5.88 -1.32
N LEU A 190 6.97 -4.65 -1.39
CA LEU A 190 6.18 -3.42 -1.34
C LEU A 190 5.23 -3.30 -2.55
N ALA A 191 5.67 -3.71 -3.74
CA ALA A 191 4.82 -3.78 -4.93
C ALA A 191 3.71 -4.84 -4.77
N ASP A 192 4.01 -6.00 -4.18
CA ASP A 192 3.00 -7.03 -3.87
C ASP A 192 1.97 -6.58 -2.83
N MET A 193 2.37 -5.69 -1.91
CA MET A 193 1.47 -5.00 -0.99
C MET A 193 0.67 -3.88 -1.67
N GLU A 194 0.90 -3.62 -2.96
CA GLU A 194 0.26 -2.54 -3.73
C GLU A 194 0.43 -1.16 -3.07
N THR A 195 1.61 -0.88 -2.54
CA THR A 195 1.95 0.41 -1.94
C THR A 195 2.13 1.50 -3.00
N GLU A 196 2.23 2.76 -2.59
CA GLU A 196 2.46 3.89 -3.50
C GLU A 196 3.82 3.78 -4.21
N TYR A 197 3.94 4.31 -5.43
CA TYR A 197 5.15 4.27 -6.26
C TYR A 197 6.40 4.75 -5.51
N HIS A 198 6.31 5.88 -4.81
CA HIS A 198 7.45 6.41 -4.04
C HIS A 198 7.87 5.48 -2.89
N THR A 199 6.94 4.72 -2.32
CA THR A 199 7.23 3.73 -1.28
C THR A 199 7.99 2.53 -1.86
N ILE A 200 7.59 2.08 -3.06
CA ILE A 200 8.30 1.01 -3.78
C ILE A 200 9.72 1.47 -4.13
N CYS A 201 9.88 2.69 -4.68
CA CYS A 201 11.19 3.26 -4.97
C CYS A 201 12.06 3.36 -3.71
N ALA A 202 11.49 3.81 -2.57
CA ALA A 202 12.23 3.88 -1.30
C ALA A 202 12.69 2.50 -0.82
N GLY A 203 11.98 1.42 -1.15
CA GLY A 203 12.39 0.05 -0.88
C GLY A 203 13.74 -0.33 -1.47
N LEU A 204 14.10 0.24 -2.65
CA LEU A 204 15.42 0.05 -3.28
C LEU A 204 16.58 0.67 -2.48
N PHE A 205 16.28 1.51 -1.49
CA PHE A 205 17.26 2.20 -0.65
C PHE A 205 17.08 1.88 0.83
N CYS A 206 16.43 0.75 1.16
CA CYS A 206 15.98 0.43 2.52
C CYS A 206 17.11 0.42 3.59
N ASP A 207 18.35 0.08 3.22
CA ASP A 207 19.49 -0.03 4.14
C ASP A 207 20.51 1.12 4.00
N VAL A 208 20.30 2.05 3.06
CA VAL A 208 21.28 3.10 2.72
C VAL A 208 21.64 3.94 3.94
N MET A 209 20.63 4.36 4.71
CA MET A 209 20.84 5.21 5.89
C MET A 209 21.47 4.44 7.06
N GLN A 210 21.01 3.20 7.31
CA GLN A 210 21.55 2.37 8.39
C GLN A 210 23.03 2.00 8.16
N LYS A 211 23.37 1.74 6.90
CA LYS A 211 24.76 1.43 6.49
C LYS A 211 25.62 2.67 6.24
N ARG A 212 25.02 3.87 6.30
CA ARG A 212 25.70 5.15 6.04
C ARG A 212 26.42 5.19 4.69
N LEU A 213 25.79 4.66 3.65
CA LEU A 213 26.39 4.56 2.32
C LEU A 213 26.41 5.91 1.61
N VAL A 214 25.34 6.69 1.72
CA VAL A 214 25.23 8.06 1.21
C VAL A 214 24.42 8.91 2.19
N ASP A 215 24.59 10.23 2.13
CA ASP A 215 23.84 11.16 2.95
C ASP A 215 22.55 11.66 2.25
N ARG A 216 21.71 12.37 3.03
CA ARG A 216 20.46 12.94 2.51
C ARG A 216 20.68 13.91 1.35
N LYS A 217 21.79 14.67 1.33
CA LYS A 217 22.06 15.65 0.27
C LYS A 217 22.35 14.97 -1.05
N GLU A 218 23.08 13.86 -1.00
CA GLU A 218 23.38 13.06 -2.18
C GLU A 218 22.10 12.41 -2.74
N LEU A 219 21.29 11.79 -1.88
CA LEU A 219 20.01 11.22 -2.31
C LEU A 219 19.12 12.25 -3.01
N LYS A 220 19.07 13.51 -2.54
CA LYS A 220 18.28 14.58 -3.14
C LYS A 220 18.69 14.99 -4.56
N LYS A 221 19.90 14.66 -4.99
CA LYS A 221 20.35 14.94 -6.36
C LYS A 221 19.76 13.96 -7.39
N HIS A 222 19.38 12.76 -6.93
CA HIS A 222 19.01 11.64 -7.78
C HIS A 222 17.55 11.21 -7.61
N LEU A 223 16.93 11.51 -6.46
CA LEU A 223 15.60 11.00 -6.09
C LEU A 223 14.64 12.14 -5.77
N ALA A 224 13.35 11.91 -6.03
CA ALA A 224 12.29 12.81 -5.60
C ALA A 224 12.29 13.00 -4.07
N GLU A 225 11.93 14.19 -3.60
CA GLU A 225 11.92 14.53 -2.16
C GLU A 225 11.09 13.53 -1.34
N GLU A 226 9.97 13.06 -1.89
CA GLU A 226 9.11 12.07 -1.26
C GLU A 226 9.84 10.75 -0.99
N VAL A 227 10.61 10.27 -1.96
CA VAL A 227 11.42 9.04 -1.81
C VAL A 227 12.51 9.25 -0.76
N VAL A 228 13.21 10.39 -0.81
CA VAL A 228 14.27 10.73 0.15
C VAL A 228 13.74 10.77 1.58
N GLU A 229 12.57 11.39 1.80
CA GLU A 229 11.96 11.45 3.14
C GLU A 229 11.59 10.05 3.66
N LEU A 230 11.09 9.16 2.79
CA LEU A 230 10.78 7.77 3.16
C LEU A 230 12.05 6.98 3.51
N VAL A 231 13.11 7.10 2.70
CA VAL A 231 14.41 6.44 2.94
C VAL A 231 15.02 6.90 4.27
N VAL A 232 15.08 8.22 4.48
CA VAL A 232 15.60 8.79 5.73
C VAL A 232 14.77 8.38 6.95
N GLY A 233 13.42 8.40 6.81
CA GLY A 233 12.52 7.98 7.86
C GLY A 233 12.63 6.49 8.20
N ALA A 234 12.80 5.63 7.19
CA ALA A 234 12.98 4.19 7.40
C ALA A 234 14.30 3.84 8.11
N GLY A 235 15.35 4.66 7.91
CA GLY A 235 16.66 4.47 8.55
C GLY A 235 16.78 5.01 9.98
N LYS A 236 15.79 5.73 10.51
CA LYS A 236 15.80 6.24 11.90
C LYS A 236 15.34 5.16 12.87
N GLU A 237 15.93 5.10 14.06
CA GLU A 237 15.49 4.19 15.12
C GLU A 237 14.12 4.60 15.68
N ASP A 238 13.88 5.90 15.84
CA ASP A 238 12.60 6.44 16.32
C ASP A 238 11.66 6.80 15.16
N LEU A 239 10.36 6.51 15.34
CA LEU A 239 9.29 6.88 14.40
C LEU A 239 8.90 8.37 14.50
N GLU A 240 9.82 9.25 14.89
CA GLU A 240 9.66 10.70 14.85
C GLU A 240 9.66 11.22 13.40
N THR A 241 8.60 10.90 12.69
CA THR A 241 8.35 11.37 11.33
C THR A 241 6.98 12.02 11.25
N ARG A 242 6.77 12.86 10.24
CA ARG A 242 5.44 13.45 10.00
C ARG A 242 4.39 12.34 9.96
N GLU A 243 3.28 12.51 10.67
CA GLU A 243 2.18 11.55 10.76
C GLU A 243 1.77 10.98 9.39
N GLU A 244 1.81 11.82 8.36
CA GLU A 244 1.38 11.47 7.00
C GLU A 244 2.21 10.36 6.32
N ARG A 245 3.47 10.16 6.75
CA ARG A 245 4.39 9.18 6.15
C ARG A 245 4.74 8.00 7.06
N LYS A 246 4.24 8.00 8.30
CA LYS A 246 4.53 6.94 9.27
C LYS A 246 4.16 5.55 8.75
N GLU A 247 3.05 5.47 8.06
CA GLU A 247 2.54 4.21 7.54
C GLU A 247 3.44 3.63 6.44
N GLN A 248 3.86 4.44 5.47
CA GLN A 248 4.76 3.99 4.40
C GLN A 248 6.13 3.57 4.98
N ILE A 249 6.65 4.32 5.95
CA ILE A 249 7.90 3.98 6.64
C ILE A 249 7.79 2.65 7.37
N VAL A 250 6.67 2.40 8.06
CA VAL A 250 6.41 1.11 8.71
C VAL A 250 6.38 -0.01 7.68
N LEU A 251 5.70 0.16 6.54
CA LEU A 251 5.64 -0.85 5.48
C LEU A 251 7.03 -1.15 4.91
N ILE A 252 7.88 -0.15 4.67
CA ILE A 252 9.27 -0.35 4.24
C ILE A 252 10.04 -1.18 5.27
N ARG A 253 9.96 -0.82 6.55
CA ARG A 253 10.65 -1.55 7.63
C ARG A 253 10.17 -3.00 7.75
N LEU A 254 8.86 -3.23 7.64
CA LEU A 254 8.28 -4.58 7.69
C LEU A 254 8.71 -5.42 6.49
N ALA A 255 8.70 -4.87 5.28
CA ALA A 255 9.17 -5.56 4.08
C ALA A 255 10.67 -5.90 4.16
N THR A 256 11.50 -4.97 4.62
CA THR A 256 12.93 -5.17 4.86
C THR A 256 13.16 -6.28 5.89
N ARG A 257 12.45 -6.24 7.03
CA ARG A 257 12.57 -7.24 8.08
C ARG A 257 12.11 -8.62 7.60
N LEU A 258 11.00 -8.68 6.87
CA LEU A 258 10.47 -9.93 6.34
C LEU A 258 11.46 -10.64 5.41
N HIS A 259 12.07 -9.89 4.47
CA HIS A 259 13.10 -10.47 3.60
C HIS A 259 14.34 -10.91 4.39
N ASN A 260 14.79 -10.11 5.38
CA ASN A 260 15.90 -10.51 6.25
C ASN A 260 15.61 -11.79 7.05
N MET A 261 14.37 -12.00 7.49
CA MET A 261 13.97 -13.21 8.19
C MET A 261 13.84 -14.42 7.26
N ARG A 262 13.42 -14.23 6.01
CA ARG A 262 13.39 -15.30 4.99
C ARG A 262 14.77 -15.83 4.63
N THR A 263 15.79 -14.98 4.76
CA THR A 263 17.20 -15.30 4.44
C THR A 263 18.09 -15.45 5.68
N ILE A 264 17.49 -15.67 6.86
CA ILE A 264 18.22 -15.67 8.13
C ILE A 264 19.18 -16.86 8.26
N ASP A 265 18.95 -17.95 7.53
CA ASP A 265 19.74 -19.18 7.59
C ASP A 265 21.20 -18.99 7.15
N TYR A 266 21.51 -17.95 6.39
CA TYR A 266 22.87 -17.61 5.99
C TYR A 266 23.68 -16.89 7.07
N MET A 267 23.08 -16.50 8.20
CA MET A 267 23.75 -15.86 9.33
C MET A 267 24.30 -16.90 10.30
N ASP A 268 25.30 -16.51 11.09
CA ASP A 268 25.75 -17.35 12.21
C ASP A 268 24.68 -17.52 13.31
N GLY A 269 24.81 -18.56 14.12
CA GLY A 269 23.77 -18.94 15.09
C GLY A 269 23.47 -17.86 16.14
N GLN A 270 24.47 -17.08 16.57
CA GLN A 270 24.28 -16.02 17.56
C GLN A 270 23.56 -14.80 16.93
N GLN A 271 23.95 -14.43 15.74
CA GLN A 271 23.29 -13.35 15.00
C GLN A 271 21.84 -13.71 14.66
N ARG A 272 21.57 -14.97 14.23
CA ARG A 272 20.22 -15.47 13.98
C ARG A 272 19.34 -15.31 15.20
N LYS A 273 19.79 -15.80 16.36
CA LYS A 273 19.03 -15.75 17.60
C LYS A 273 18.69 -14.31 18.00
N ARG A 274 19.68 -13.42 18.00
CA ARG A 274 19.46 -12.00 18.28
C ARG A 274 18.45 -11.35 17.31
N ARG A 275 18.55 -11.69 16.02
CA ARG A 275 17.65 -11.16 15.00
C ARG A 275 16.22 -11.66 15.17
N ALA A 276 16.05 -12.93 15.53
CA ALA A 276 14.76 -13.54 15.83
C ALA A 276 14.11 -12.91 17.08
N GLU A 277 14.86 -12.72 18.16
CA GLU A 277 14.42 -12.05 19.39
C GLU A 277 13.94 -10.63 19.09
N GLU A 278 14.76 -9.80 18.41
CA GLU A 278 14.40 -8.44 17.99
C GLU A 278 13.13 -8.42 17.11
N THR A 279 12.99 -9.42 16.23
CA THR A 279 11.82 -9.52 15.37
C THR A 279 10.55 -9.79 16.17
N CYS A 280 10.60 -10.68 17.14
CA CYS A 280 9.47 -10.99 18.02
C CYS A 280 9.12 -9.82 18.95
N GLU A 281 10.10 -9.11 19.48
CA GLU A 281 9.88 -8.04 20.44
C GLU A 281 9.41 -6.73 19.81
N ILE A 282 9.87 -6.41 18.60
CA ILE A 282 9.63 -5.10 17.95
C ILE A 282 8.74 -5.24 16.72
N PHE A 283 9.11 -6.07 15.75
CA PHE A 283 8.49 -6.07 14.43
C PHE A 283 7.17 -6.83 14.39
N VAL A 284 7.02 -7.92 15.14
CA VAL A 284 5.75 -8.63 15.27
C VAL A 284 4.68 -7.74 15.90
N PRO A 285 4.89 -7.10 17.06
CA PRO A 285 3.93 -6.16 17.62
C PRO A 285 3.66 -4.94 16.74
N LEU A 286 4.69 -4.43 16.04
CA LEU A 286 4.53 -3.33 15.09
C LEU A 286 3.61 -3.72 13.93
N ALA A 287 3.80 -4.90 13.35
CA ALA A 287 2.97 -5.41 12.27
C ALA A 287 1.52 -5.64 12.74
N GLU A 288 1.30 -6.18 13.93
CA GLU A 288 -0.03 -6.36 14.53
C GLU A 288 -0.72 -5.01 14.79
N LYS A 289 -0.01 -4.07 15.40
CA LYS A 289 -0.54 -2.72 15.70
C LYS A 289 -0.95 -1.95 14.46
N THR A 290 -0.28 -2.20 13.34
CA THR A 290 -0.56 -1.58 12.04
C THR A 290 -1.46 -2.44 11.14
N GLY A 291 -2.04 -3.53 11.66
CA GLY A 291 -2.98 -4.38 10.94
C GLY A 291 -2.33 -5.32 9.90
N ASN A 292 -1.00 -5.43 9.89
CA ASN A 292 -0.26 -6.30 8.96
C ASN A 292 -0.12 -7.73 9.53
N TYR A 293 -1.24 -8.37 9.86
CA TYR A 293 -1.28 -9.64 10.59
C TYR A 293 -0.58 -10.81 9.89
N GLU A 294 -0.58 -10.87 8.54
CA GLU A 294 0.14 -11.92 7.80
C GLU A 294 1.65 -11.75 7.92
N ILE A 295 2.12 -10.53 7.80
CA ILE A 295 3.53 -10.23 8.02
C ILE A 295 3.90 -10.59 9.46
N ALA A 296 3.07 -10.22 10.45
CA ALA A 296 3.29 -10.58 11.85
C ALA A 296 3.36 -12.10 12.05
N LYS A 297 2.45 -12.84 11.43
CA LYS A 297 2.40 -14.29 11.47
C LYS A 297 3.65 -14.91 10.85
N GLU A 298 4.01 -14.52 9.64
CA GLU A 298 5.19 -15.06 8.95
C GLU A 298 6.48 -14.71 9.71
N LEU A 299 6.62 -13.47 10.21
CA LEU A 299 7.76 -13.08 11.04
C LEU A 299 7.87 -13.93 12.30
N ARG A 300 6.75 -14.22 12.97
CA ARG A 300 6.72 -15.11 14.16
C ARG A 300 7.13 -16.53 13.80
N GLU A 301 6.56 -17.10 12.73
CA GLU A 301 6.90 -18.45 12.27
C GLU A 301 8.38 -18.57 11.88
N LEU A 302 8.94 -17.59 11.19
CA LEU A 302 10.35 -17.57 10.82
C LEU A 302 11.26 -17.43 12.05
N SER A 303 10.85 -16.62 13.04
CA SER A 303 11.61 -16.46 14.29
C SER A 303 11.63 -17.72 15.17
N MET A 304 10.57 -18.54 15.13
CA MET A 304 10.49 -19.79 15.89
C MET A 304 11.34 -20.92 15.30
N ARG A 305 11.86 -20.78 14.08
CA ARG A 305 12.73 -21.75 13.42
C ARG A 305 14.20 -21.60 13.82
N VAL A 306 14.54 -20.53 14.50
CA VAL A 306 15.89 -20.15 14.92
C VAL A 306 16.15 -20.61 16.35
#